data_dc660290cf74430d353bf1abe45f5b48
#
_entry.id   dc660290cf74430d353bf1abe45f5b48
#
_cell.length_a   1.000
_cell.length_b   1.000
_cell.length_c   1.000
_cell.angle_alpha   90.00
_cell.angle_beta   90.00
_cell.angle_gamma   90.00
#
_symmetry.space_group_name_H-M   'P 1'
#
loop_
_entity.id
_entity.type
_entity.pdbx_description
1 polymer ?
#
loop_
_entity_poly.entity_id
_entity_poly.type
_entity_poly.pdbx_seq_one_letter_code
_entity_poly.pdbx_strand_id
1 'polypeptide(L)'
;MTTLITTIRSGGQTGVDRGALDAACAAGVPIEGWCPAGGWAEDLPEAPGLRTDYPELRETPSREPAQRTEWNVRDSDVTLIIGPVADMKSSDASPGTALRRELASSFSRPVRTVGQGDVAEPGEWLRRLGTGLTVNITGPRESEWPGAYEASFRIVGDLLRLNAGSQPSASA
;
A
#
# COMPACT_ATOMS: atom_id res chain seq x y z
N MET A 1 -24.16 0.73 4.67
CA MET A 1 -23.40 0.90 3.39
C MET A 1 -22.05 0.27 3.56
N THR A 2 -21.65 -0.57 2.66
CA THR A 2 -20.38 -1.30 2.81
C THR A 2 -19.28 -0.51 2.12
N THR A 3 -18.31 -0.01 2.89
CA THR A 3 -17.15 0.73 2.40
C THR A 3 -16.27 -0.18 1.55
N LEU A 4 -15.72 0.32 0.44
CA LEU A 4 -14.87 -0.45 -0.46
C LEU A 4 -13.55 -0.85 0.25
N ILE A 5 -12.83 0.13 0.75
CA ILE A 5 -11.55 -0.03 1.46
C ILE A 5 -11.75 0.36 2.92
N THR A 6 -11.57 -0.57 3.83
CA THR A 6 -11.72 -0.34 5.27
C THR A 6 -10.40 -0.14 6.00
N THR A 7 -9.31 -0.61 5.41
CA THR A 7 -7.99 -0.53 6.04
C THR A 7 -6.90 -0.43 4.96
N ILE A 8 -5.95 0.45 5.16
CA ILE A 8 -4.70 0.49 4.39
C ILE A 8 -3.61 -0.19 5.22
N ARG A 9 -2.95 -1.16 4.60
CA ARG A 9 -1.78 -1.85 5.15
C ARG A 9 -0.53 -1.44 4.39
N SER A 10 0.56 -1.18 5.09
CA SER A 10 1.85 -0.90 4.46
C SER A 10 3.01 -1.10 5.43
N GLY A 11 4.22 -1.17 4.89
CA GLY A 11 5.44 -1.40 5.68
C GLY A 11 6.08 -0.15 6.26
N GLY A 12 5.60 1.04 5.91
CA GLY A 12 6.06 2.32 6.45
C GLY A 12 7.42 2.81 5.93
N GLN A 13 8.05 2.14 4.96
CA GLN A 13 9.29 2.62 4.36
C GLN A 13 9.07 3.99 3.68
N THR A 14 10.12 4.75 3.45
CA THR A 14 10.03 5.99 2.66
C THR A 14 9.38 5.75 1.30
N GLY A 15 8.91 6.79 0.66
CA GLY A 15 8.30 6.69 -0.66
C GLY A 15 6.88 6.13 -0.62
N VAL A 16 6.60 5.09 -1.40
CA VAL A 16 5.24 4.57 -1.61
C VAL A 16 4.56 4.16 -0.32
N ASP A 17 5.23 3.40 0.52
CA ASP A 17 4.66 2.88 1.77
C ASP A 17 4.20 4.03 2.68
N ARG A 18 5.07 5.04 2.88
CA ARG A 18 4.81 6.18 3.75
C ARG A 18 3.68 7.07 3.22
N GLY A 19 3.70 7.36 1.91
CA GLY A 19 2.64 8.13 1.25
C GLY A 19 1.27 7.47 1.38
N ALA A 20 1.21 6.15 1.35
CA ALA A 20 -0.04 5.39 1.52
C ALA A 20 -0.60 5.50 2.94
N LEU A 21 0.26 5.36 3.97
CA LEU A 21 -0.17 5.50 5.37
C LEU A 21 -0.69 6.91 5.65
N ASP A 22 0.04 7.93 5.19
CA ASP A 22 -0.34 9.32 5.41
C ASP A 22 -1.63 9.70 4.68
N ALA A 23 -1.84 9.18 3.47
CA ALA A 23 -3.09 9.37 2.74
C ALA A 23 -4.30 8.74 3.47
N ALA A 24 -4.11 7.55 4.03
CA ALA A 24 -5.14 6.88 4.82
C ALA A 24 -5.45 7.66 6.11
N CYS A 25 -4.43 8.11 6.84
CA CYS A 25 -4.60 8.96 8.02
C CYS A 25 -5.35 10.25 7.68
N ALA A 26 -4.98 10.93 6.59
CA ALA A 26 -5.66 12.15 6.13
C ALA A 26 -7.13 11.91 5.76
N ALA A 27 -7.46 10.72 5.27
CA ALA A 27 -8.83 10.31 4.93
C ALA A 27 -9.61 9.72 6.11
N GLY A 28 -9.01 9.58 7.29
CA GLY A 28 -9.64 8.95 8.46
C GLY A 28 -9.86 7.45 8.29
N VAL A 29 -9.11 6.80 7.41
CA VAL A 29 -9.16 5.36 7.20
C VAL A 29 -8.12 4.67 8.08
N PRO A 30 -8.48 3.62 8.81
CA PRO A 30 -7.56 2.85 9.64
C PRO A 30 -6.32 2.40 8.89
N ILE A 31 -5.17 2.46 9.57
CA ILE A 31 -3.91 1.95 9.07
C ILE A 31 -3.43 0.77 9.91
N GLU A 32 -2.70 -0.14 9.29
CA GLU A 32 -1.98 -1.22 9.93
C GLU A 32 -0.79 -1.66 9.08
N GLY A 33 0.03 -2.56 9.59
CA GLY A 33 1.11 -3.13 8.82
C GLY A 33 2.21 -3.71 9.68
N TRP A 34 3.10 -4.43 9.00
CA TRP A 34 4.31 -4.97 9.56
C TRP A 34 5.50 -4.14 9.11
N CYS A 35 6.35 -3.74 10.05
CA CYS A 35 7.64 -3.09 9.80
C CYS A 35 8.79 -3.99 10.28
N PRO A 36 10.03 -3.75 9.85
CA PRO A 36 11.17 -4.49 10.37
C PRO A 36 11.35 -4.28 11.88
N ALA A 37 12.01 -5.23 12.55
CA ALA A 37 12.35 -5.11 13.96
C ALA A 37 13.11 -3.81 14.26
N GLY A 38 12.74 -3.15 15.35
CA GLY A 38 13.22 -1.81 15.70
C GLY A 38 12.53 -0.67 14.97
N GLY A 39 11.47 -0.97 14.17
CA GLY A 39 10.77 0.06 13.40
C GLY A 39 11.64 0.68 12.29
N TRP A 40 12.58 -0.08 11.75
CA TRP A 40 13.58 0.44 10.83
C TRP A 40 12.98 0.96 9.52
N ALA A 41 13.42 2.14 9.12
CA ALA A 41 13.27 2.71 7.78
C ALA A 41 14.59 3.42 7.40
N GLU A 42 14.80 3.69 6.10
CA GLU A 42 16.06 4.30 5.65
C GLU A 42 16.31 5.69 6.24
N ASP A 43 15.27 6.43 6.57
CA ASP A 43 15.32 7.75 7.22
C ASP A 43 15.18 7.68 8.76
N LEU A 44 14.84 6.52 9.30
CA LEU A 44 14.62 6.26 10.73
C LEU A 44 15.37 4.98 11.15
N PRO A 45 16.72 5.01 11.18
CA PRO A 45 17.52 3.80 11.39
C PRO A 45 17.54 3.31 12.85
N GLU A 46 17.21 4.17 13.80
CA GLU A 46 17.26 3.88 15.22
C GLU A 46 15.89 3.58 15.81
N ALA A 47 15.82 2.58 16.67
CA ALA A 47 14.59 2.23 17.38
C ALA A 47 14.13 3.39 18.30
N PRO A 48 12.80 3.62 18.44
CA PRO A 48 11.67 2.84 17.93
C PRO A 48 11.27 3.14 16.48
N GLY A 49 12.03 4.02 15.79
CA GLY A 49 11.89 4.33 14.37
C GLY A 49 10.45 4.68 13.96
N LEU A 50 9.94 3.98 12.98
CA LEU A 50 8.59 4.16 12.43
C LEU A 50 7.48 4.15 13.49
N ARG A 51 7.65 3.40 14.58
CA ARG A 51 6.61 3.27 15.59
C ARG A 51 6.41 4.51 16.46
N THR A 52 7.29 5.50 16.35
CA THR A 52 7.08 6.82 16.95
C THR A 52 5.92 7.55 16.25
N ASP A 53 5.91 7.53 14.93
CA ASP A 53 4.93 8.25 14.12
C ASP A 53 3.72 7.39 13.75
N TYR A 54 3.91 6.06 13.66
CA TYR A 54 2.90 5.07 13.29
C TYR A 54 2.83 3.95 14.35
N PRO A 55 2.27 4.22 15.53
CA PRO A 55 2.18 3.22 16.61
C PRO A 55 1.30 2.01 16.28
N GLU A 56 0.48 2.11 15.22
CA GLU A 56 -0.35 1.02 14.71
C GLU A 56 0.47 -0.08 14.01
N LEU A 57 1.68 0.22 13.57
CA LEU A 57 2.56 -0.76 12.94
C LEU A 57 3.11 -1.75 13.97
N ARG A 58 3.20 -3.01 13.55
CA ARG A 58 3.79 -4.10 14.34
C ARG A 58 5.15 -4.47 13.78
N GLU A 59 6.06 -4.85 14.65
CA GLU A 59 7.39 -5.30 14.24
C GLU A 59 7.39 -6.79 13.89
N THR A 60 8.06 -7.14 12.79
CA THR A 60 8.46 -8.53 12.55
C THR A 60 9.68 -8.89 13.41
N PRO A 61 9.93 -10.19 13.70
CA PRO A 61 11.14 -10.61 14.41
C PRO A 61 12.43 -10.24 13.68
N SER A 62 12.41 -10.20 12.36
CA SER A 62 13.58 -9.87 11.53
C SER A 62 13.71 -8.37 11.25
N ARG A 63 14.95 -7.90 11.20
CA ARG A 63 15.28 -6.57 10.67
C ARG A 63 15.29 -6.54 9.12
N GLU A 64 15.29 -7.71 8.48
CA GLU A 64 15.30 -7.81 7.03
C GLU A 64 13.94 -7.38 6.44
N PRO A 65 13.94 -6.45 5.47
CA PRO A 65 12.70 -5.94 4.86
C PRO A 65 11.83 -7.02 4.19
N ALA A 66 12.43 -8.12 3.76
CA ALA A 66 11.72 -9.20 3.07
C ALA A 66 10.61 -9.79 3.94
N GLN A 67 10.86 -10.04 5.23
CA GLN A 67 9.87 -10.65 6.13
C GLN A 67 8.63 -9.76 6.30
N ARG A 68 8.82 -8.45 6.52
CA ARG A 68 7.69 -7.53 6.65
C ARG A 68 6.91 -7.40 5.34
N THR A 69 7.59 -7.49 4.20
CA THR A 69 6.94 -7.48 2.88
C THR A 69 6.06 -8.70 2.71
N GLU A 70 6.58 -9.88 3.04
CA GLU A 70 5.83 -11.13 3.01
C GLU A 70 4.59 -11.06 3.92
N TRP A 71 4.74 -10.62 5.15
CA TRP A 71 3.64 -10.60 6.12
C TRP A 71 2.56 -9.56 5.76
N ASN A 72 2.95 -8.42 5.18
CA ASN A 72 1.98 -7.46 4.68
C ASN A 72 1.14 -8.01 3.52
N VAL A 73 1.74 -8.76 2.61
CA VAL A 73 1.01 -9.44 1.53
C VAL A 73 0.10 -10.53 2.09
N ARG A 74 0.62 -11.38 2.97
CA ARG A 74 -0.11 -12.51 3.57
C ARG A 74 -1.39 -12.07 4.28
N ASP A 75 -1.29 -10.99 5.06
CA ASP A 75 -2.35 -10.55 5.98
C ASP A 75 -3.32 -9.54 5.34
N SER A 76 -3.23 -9.31 4.03
CA SER A 76 -4.11 -8.42 3.28
C SER A 76 -5.02 -9.19 2.33
N ASP A 77 -6.14 -8.59 1.95
CA ASP A 77 -7.06 -9.16 0.95
C ASP A 77 -6.50 -9.00 -0.45
N VAL A 78 -5.79 -7.90 -0.69
CA VAL A 78 -5.27 -7.51 -1.99
C VAL A 78 -4.00 -6.65 -1.83
N THR A 79 -3.11 -6.73 -2.83
CA THR A 79 -1.91 -5.88 -2.89
C THR A 79 -1.93 -4.99 -4.13
N LEU A 80 -1.74 -3.69 -3.93
CA LEU A 80 -1.44 -2.73 -4.99
C LEU A 80 0.05 -2.36 -4.94
N ILE A 81 0.73 -2.54 -6.06
CA ILE A 81 2.13 -2.12 -6.23
C ILE A 81 2.11 -0.80 -7.00
N ILE A 82 2.47 0.29 -6.34
CA ILE A 82 2.60 1.60 -6.97
C ILE A 82 4.03 1.77 -7.46
N GLY A 83 4.21 2.21 -8.69
CA GLY A 83 5.53 2.39 -9.27
C GLY A 83 5.53 3.29 -10.51
N PRO A 84 6.71 3.62 -11.05
CA PRO A 84 6.81 4.39 -12.28
C PRO A 84 6.22 3.60 -13.45
N VAL A 85 5.63 4.33 -14.42
CA VAL A 85 4.94 3.73 -15.58
C VAL A 85 5.87 2.79 -16.39
N ALA A 86 7.18 3.06 -16.40
CA ALA A 86 8.16 2.24 -17.09
C ALA A 86 8.23 0.81 -16.52
N ASP A 87 8.17 0.65 -15.19
CA ASP A 87 8.22 -0.66 -14.51
C ASP A 87 6.96 -1.50 -14.72
N MET A 88 5.89 -0.87 -15.17
CA MET A 88 4.60 -1.53 -15.35
C MET A 88 4.46 -2.28 -16.65
N LYS A 89 5.17 -1.82 -17.68
CA LYS A 89 5.08 -2.35 -19.05
C LYS A 89 6.17 -3.37 -19.35
N SER A 90 7.14 -3.54 -18.45
CA SER A 90 8.31 -4.39 -18.65
C SER A 90 8.08 -5.79 -18.08
N SER A 91 8.43 -6.80 -18.86
CA SER A 91 8.70 -8.16 -18.35
C SER A 91 9.87 -8.16 -17.34
N ASP A 92 10.67 -7.10 -17.35
CA ASP A 92 11.84 -6.88 -16.50
C ASP A 92 11.48 -5.96 -15.31
N ALA A 93 10.44 -6.36 -14.56
CA ALA A 93 10.08 -5.69 -13.32
C ALA A 93 11.29 -5.62 -12.37
N SER A 94 11.43 -4.50 -11.63
CA SER A 94 12.46 -4.40 -10.60
C SER A 94 12.42 -5.62 -9.67
N PRO A 95 13.57 -6.06 -9.10
CA PRO A 95 13.61 -7.23 -8.21
C PRO A 95 12.59 -7.14 -7.06
N GLY A 96 12.36 -5.94 -6.53
CA GLY A 96 11.34 -5.71 -5.50
C GLY A 96 9.92 -5.92 -6.01
N THR A 97 9.60 -5.50 -7.22
CA THR A 97 8.28 -5.72 -7.83
C THR A 97 8.04 -7.20 -8.14
N ALA A 98 9.07 -7.89 -8.66
CA ALA A 98 9.01 -9.32 -8.92
C ALA A 98 8.74 -10.12 -7.63
N LEU A 99 9.47 -9.83 -6.56
CA LEU A 99 9.27 -10.46 -5.25
C LEU A 99 7.83 -10.26 -4.73
N ARG A 100 7.28 -9.05 -4.83
CA ARG A 100 5.92 -8.76 -4.35
C ARG A 100 4.86 -9.54 -5.13
N ARG A 101 5.05 -9.69 -6.44
CA ARG A 101 4.16 -10.50 -7.29
C ARG A 101 4.25 -11.99 -6.95
N GLU A 102 5.45 -12.49 -6.74
CA GLU A 102 5.68 -13.89 -6.35
C GLU A 102 5.02 -14.19 -5.00
N LEU A 103 5.21 -13.32 -3.99
CA LEU A 103 4.57 -13.46 -2.70
C LEU A 103 3.04 -13.44 -2.80
N ALA A 104 2.47 -12.51 -3.56
CA ALA A 104 1.03 -12.45 -3.76
C ALA A 104 0.49 -13.74 -4.40
N SER A 105 1.21 -14.29 -5.39
CA SER A 105 0.88 -15.57 -6.01
C SER A 105 0.95 -16.72 -5.01
N SER A 106 2.02 -16.79 -4.19
CA SER A 106 2.21 -17.88 -3.20
C SER A 106 1.13 -17.89 -2.11
N PHE A 107 0.57 -16.72 -1.75
CA PHE A 107 -0.55 -16.63 -0.82
C PHE A 107 -1.92 -16.61 -1.51
N SER A 108 -1.98 -16.80 -2.81
CA SER A 108 -3.23 -16.69 -3.60
C SER A 108 -3.97 -15.37 -3.37
N ARG A 109 -3.22 -14.28 -3.25
CA ARG A 109 -3.76 -12.93 -3.06
C ARG A 109 -3.78 -12.17 -4.39
N PRO A 110 -4.88 -11.48 -4.72
CA PRO A 110 -4.91 -10.60 -5.89
C PRO A 110 -3.83 -9.52 -5.81
N VAL A 111 -3.17 -9.26 -6.92
CA VAL A 111 -2.15 -8.21 -7.03
C VAL A 111 -2.35 -7.40 -8.30
N ARG A 112 -2.16 -6.10 -8.19
CA ARG A 112 -2.18 -5.20 -9.33
C ARG A 112 -1.12 -4.12 -9.22
N THR A 113 -0.53 -3.79 -10.35
CA THR A 113 0.41 -2.67 -10.45
C THR A 113 -0.35 -1.41 -10.88
N VAL A 114 -0.08 -0.30 -10.21
CA VAL A 114 -0.73 0.99 -10.44
C VAL A 114 0.32 2.04 -10.73
N GLY A 115 0.19 2.75 -11.85
CA GLY A 115 1.07 3.85 -12.22
C GLY A 115 0.53 5.22 -11.84
N GLN A 116 1.31 6.23 -12.21
CA GLN A 116 0.89 7.62 -12.13
C GLN A 116 -0.20 7.88 -13.18
N GLY A 117 -1.45 7.85 -12.78
CA GLY A 117 -2.56 8.06 -13.68
C GLY A 117 -3.90 8.10 -12.99
N ASP A 118 -4.94 7.89 -13.75
CA ASP A 118 -6.30 7.77 -13.24
C ASP A 118 -6.46 6.49 -12.42
N VAL A 119 -7.13 6.60 -11.28
CA VAL A 119 -7.44 5.48 -10.40
C VAL A 119 -8.77 4.80 -10.74
N ALA A 120 -9.46 5.21 -11.81
CA ALA A 120 -10.74 4.63 -12.19
C ALA A 120 -10.62 3.12 -12.43
N GLU A 121 -9.62 2.71 -13.18
CA GLU A 121 -9.38 1.30 -13.50
C GLU A 121 -9.02 0.47 -12.26
N PRO A 122 -8.02 0.86 -11.44
CA PRO A 122 -7.75 0.17 -10.17
C PRO A 122 -8.96 0.14 -9.22
N GLY A 123 -9.70 1.23 -9.13
CA GLY A 123 -10.90 1.31 -8.31
C GLY A 123 -12.00 0.35 -8.78
N GLU A 124 -12.23 0.25 -10.08
CA GLU A 124 -13.18 -0.70 -10.66
C GLU A 124 -12.74 -2.15 -10.41
N TRP A 125 -11.47 -2.42 -10.54
CA TRP A 125 -10.93 -3.74 -10.23
C TRP A 125 -11.12 -4.11 -8.76
N LEU A 126 -10.86 -3.19 -7.81
CA LEU A 126 -11.12 -3.42 -6.39
C LEU A 126 -12.59 -3.73 -6.12
N ARG A 127 -13.53 -3.01 -6.74
CA ARG A 127 -14.97 -3.27 -6.60
C ARG A 127 -15.38 -4.68 -7.00
N ARG A 128 -14.72 -5.25 -8.00
CA ARG A 128 -14.96 -6.64 -8.44
C ARG A 128 -14.48 -7.67 -7.43
N LEU A 129 -13.49 -7.32 -6.59
CA LEU A 129 -13.01 -8.21 -5.53
C LEU A 129 -13.92 -8.21 -4.31
N GLY A 130 -14.71 -7.15 -4.11
CA GLY A 130 -15.65 -7.05 -3.00
C GLY A 130 -15.60 -5.71 -2.28
N THR A 131 -16.05 -5.72 -1.05
CA THR A 131 -16.08 -4.55 -0.16
C THR A 131 -15.48 -4.94 1.20
N GLY A 132 -15.14 -3.94 2.01
CA GLY A 132 -14.51 -4.19 3.31
C GLY A 132 -13.05 -4.63 3.21
N LEU A 133 -12.38 -4.25 2.13
CA LEU A 133 -11.04 -4.73 1.82
C LEU A 133 -9.97 -4.11 2.72
N THR A 134 -9.04 -4.94 3.17
CA THR A 134 -7.71 -4.53 3.64
C THR A 134 -6.76 -4.53 2.45
N VAL A 135 -6.33 -3.35 2.05
CA VAL A 135 -5.48 -3.16 0.87
C VAL A 135 -4.03 -2.90 1.28
N ASN A 136 -3.14 -3.82 0.92
CA ASN A 136 -1.71 -3.61 1.07
C ASN A 136 -1.20 -2.71 -0.06
N ILE A 137 -0.54 -1.60 0.31
CA ILE A 137 0.12 -0.69 -0.61
C ILE A 137 1.63 -0.83 -0.45
N THR A 138 2.32 -1.05 -1.52
CA THR A 138 3.77 -1.21 -1.52
C THR A 138 4.39 -0.70 -2.83
N GLY A 139 5.68 -0.39 -2.79
CA GLY A 139 6.41 0.10 -3.96
C GLY A 139 7.83 0.55 -3.62
N PRO A 140 8.47 1.32 -4.53
CA PRO A 140 9.80 1.83 -4.32
C PRO A 140 9.90 2.81 -3.15
N ARG A 141 11.11 2.88 -2.58
CA ARG A 141 11.51 3.91 -1.63
C ARG A 141 11.68 5.26 -2.32
N GLU A 142 11.68 6.33 -1.54
CA GLU A 142 11.98 7.65 -2.07
C GLU A 142 13.37 7.75 -2.71
N SER A 143 14.35 7.03 -2.13
CA SER A 143 15.72 6.95 -2.69
C SER A 143 15.80 6.19 -4.01
N GLU A 144 14.88 5.26 -4.27
CA GLU A 144 14.82 4.47 -5.52
C GLU A 144 13.99 5.18 -6.61
N TRP A 145 12.99 5.93 -6.18
CA TRP A 145 12.08 6.67 -7.06
C TRP A 145 11.74 8.03 -6.44
N PRO A 146 12.50 9.08 -6.74
CA PRO A 146 12.20 10.43 -6.26
C PRO A 146 10.78 10.87 -6.64
N GLY A 147 10.00 11.31 -5.64
CA GLY A 147 8.58 11.62 -5.81
C GLY A 147 7.62 10.44 -5.55
N ALA A 148 8.15 9.30 -5.10
CA ALA A 148 7.35 8.11 -4.78
C ALA A 148 6.30 8.38 -3.69
N TYR A 149 6.67 9.13 -2.66
CA TYR A 149 5.76 9.54 -1.59
C TYR A 149 4.55 10.31 -2.12
N GLU A 150 4.81 11.37 -2.89
CA GLU A 150 3.79 12.24 -3.44
C GLU A 150 2.83 11.48 -4.39
N ALA A 151 3.42 10.62 -5.24
CA ALA A 151 2.64 9.78 -6.16
C ALA A 151 1.71 8.84 -5.38
N SER A 152 2.22 8.17 -4.36
CA SER A 152 1.44 7.25 -3.52
C SER A 152 0.37 7.99 -2.72
N PHE A 153 0.72 9.11 -2.09
CA PHE A 153 -0.23 9.93 -1.33
C PHE A 153 -1.42 10.33 -2.18
N ARG A 154 -1.18 10.79 -3.41
CA ARG A 154 -2.22 11.18 -4.35
C ARG A 154 -3.05 9.97 -4.81
N ILE A 155 -2.42 8.90 -5.27
CA ILE A 155 -3.11 7.71 -5.79
C ILE A 155 -3.99 7.07 -4.72
N VAL A 156 -3.46 6.87 -3.52
CA VAL A 156 -4.21 6.27 -2.41
C VAL A 156 -5.33 7.20 -1.95
N GLY A 157 -5.06 8.52 -1.86
CA GLY A 157 -6.10 9.50 -1.57
C GLY A 157 -7.25 9.47 -2.57
N ASP A 158 -6.95 9.36 -3.86
CA ASP A 158 -7.96 9.25 -4.92
C ASP A 158 -8.75 7.94 -4.81
N LEU A 159 -8.09 6.82 -4.55
CA LEU A 159 -8.77 5.53 -4.30
C LEU A 159 -9.70 5.59 -3.09
N LEU A 160 -9.27 6.22 -2.00
CA LEU A 160 -10.08 6.34 -0.79
C LEU A 160 -11.30 7.25 -0.97
N ARG A 161 -11.24 8.23 -1.89
CA ARG A 161 -12.43 9.03 -2.25
C ARG A 161 -13.53 8.18 -2.90
N LEU A 162 -13.19 7.05 -3.50
CA LEU A 162 -14.19 6.12 -4.04
C LEU A 162 -15.07 5.50 -2.96
N ASN A 163 -14.62 5.49 -1.70
CA ASN A 163 -15.45 5.09 -0.56
C ASN A 163 -16.66 6.01 -0.38
N ALA A 164 -16.50 7.32 -0.64
CA ALA A 164 -17.54 8.32 -0.50
C ALA A 164 -18.52 8.35 -1.71
N GLY A 165 -18.06 7.92 -2.88
CA GLY A 165 -18.83 7.91 -4.14
C GLY A 165 -19.86 6.79 -4.26
N SER A 166 -19.98 5.90 -3.27
CA SER A 166 -20.94 4.80 -3.24
C SER A 166 -22.31 5.20 -2.68
N GLN A 167 -22.59 6.49 -2.56
CA GLN A 167 -23.94 6.97 -2.23
C GLN A 167 -24.77 6.99 -3.52
N PRO A 168 -25.86 6.19 -3.63
CA PRO A 168 -26.86 6.48 -4.64
C PRO A 168 -27.44 7.87 -4.30
N SER A 169 -27.43 8.77 -5.29
CA SER A 169 -28.18 10.01 -5.17
C SER A 169 -29.61 9.67 -4.78
N ALA A 170 -30.00 10.01 -3.56
CA ALA A 170 -31.41 9.99 -3.17
C ALA A 170 -32.09 11.03 -4.04
N SER A 171 -32.71 10.59 -5.13
CA SER A 171 -33.66 11.39 -5.88
C SER A 171 -34.86 11.60 -5.00
N ALA A 172 -35.07 12.85 -4.63
CA ALA A 172 -36.30 13.31 -4.02
C ALA A 172 -37.46 13.22 -5.04
#